data_d0b263b99d351c41368ea1aaf1ec73b2
#
_entry.id   d0b263b99d351c41368ea1aaf1ec73b2
#
_cell.length_a   1.000
_cell.length_b   1.000
_cell.length_c   1.000
_cell.angle_alpha   90.00
_cell.angle_beta   90.00
_cell.angle_gamma   90.00
#
_symmetry.space_group_name_H-M   'P 1'
#
loop_
_entity.id
_entity.type
_entity.pdbx_description
1 polymer ?
#
loop_
_entity_poly.entity_id
_entity_poly.type
_entity_poly.pdbx_seq_one_letter_code
_entity_poly.pdbx_strand_id
1 'polypeptide(L)'
;MGSQYELPPDGRIRVLSASGGVTVIAEERPDVDVEPANRMVELKESGRGRHRHHRGILGHLRSHEHGEGERQHRPVLEVKSKSGNIEVRCPLRTDVSVGAISGSVKLKGTFGSVKVSTVSGGIDVDTVLGNLDARCVSGSISVERCAGRCDVSSKSGRVRVERVEGPTHASTISGGVEIGTAGSDEVELKMVSGGAKVTVFGAKLPRVRFNSLSGKMHCECKQGSDFDLKVRSISGSLEIKGR
;
A
#
# COMPACT_ATOMS: atom_id res chain seq x y z
N MET A 1 -14.32 -8.11 25.37
CA MET A 1 -14.23 -6.66 25.67
C MET A 1 -12.93 -6.17 25.08
N GLY A 2 -12.97 -5.15 24.21
CA GLY A 2 -11.81 -4.52 23.62
C GLY A 2 -11.16 -3.52 24.59
N SER A 3 -9.93 -3.12 24.29
CA SER A 3 -9.25 -2.04 25.00
C SER A 3 -9.31 -0.78 24.17
N GLN A 4 -9.86 0.29 24.73
CA GLN A 4 -10.01 1.59 24.08
C GLN A 4 -8.78 2.47 24.32
N TYR A 5 -8.33 3.15 23.28
CA TYR A 5 -7.18 4.04 23.30
C TYR A 5 -7.52 5.35 22.59
N GLU A 6 -7.14 6.46 23.16
CA GLU A 6 -7.23 7.75 22.47
C GLU A 6 -6.13 7.86 21.42
N LEU A 7 -6.51 8.18 20.19
CA LEU A 7 -5.55 8.49 19.13
C LEU A 7 -5.51 10.01 18.94
N PRO A 8 -4.35 10.65 19.08
CA PRO A 8 -4.20 12.06 18.76
C PRO A 8 -4.61 12.35 17.30
N PRO A 9 -5.05 13.57 16.96
CA PRO A 9 -5.59 13.92 15.63
C PRO A 9 -4.68 13.55 14.45
N ASP A 10 -3.36 13.59 14.65
CA ASP A 10 -2.36 13.20 13.64
C ASP A 10 -1.75 11.82 13.89
N GLY A 11 -2.35 11.03 14.77
CA GLY A 11 -1.85 9.73 15.18
C GLY A 11 -1.91 8.71 14.04
N ARG A 12 -0.98 7.76 14.10
CA ARG A 12 -0.91 6.61 13.18
C ARG A 12 -1.09 5.33 13.94
N ILE A 13 -1.66 4.35 13.27
CA ILE A 13 -1.77 3.00 13.83
C ILE A 13 -0.74 2.10 13.14
N ARG A 14 0.00 1.34 13.93
CA ARG A 14 0.91 0.32 13.47
C ARG A 14 0.54 -1.02 14.05
N VAL A 15 0.21 -1.98 13.19
CA VAL A 15 -0.12 -3.34 13.60
C VAL A 15 0.95 -4.30 13.12
N LEU A 16 1.49 -5.11 14.03
CA LEU A 16 2.48 -6.13 13.72
C LEU A 16 1.96 -7.50 14.18
N SER A 17 1.81 -8.43 13.24
CA SER A 17 1.37 -9.79 13.51
C SER A 17 2.39 -10.81 13.00
N ALA A 18 2.79 -11.76 13.86
CA ALA A 18 3.62 -12.86 13.38
C ALA A 18 2.75 -13.97 12.76
N SER A 19 1.58 -14.29 13.36
CA SER A 19 0.69 -15.32 12.87
C SER A 19 -0.76 -14.97 13.17
N GLY A 20 -1.63 -15.19 12.19
CA GLY A 20 -3.07 -14.89 12.30
C GLY A 20 -3.49 -13.69 11.46
N GLY A 21 -4.79 -13.56 11.25
CA GLY A 21 -5.37 -12.49 10.47
C GLY A 21 -5.33 -11.13 11.19
N VAL A 22 -5.17 -10.07 10.43
CA VAL A 22 -5.30 -8.69 10.90
C VAL A 22 -6.46 -8.05 10.17
N THR A 23 -7.44 -7.56 10.93
CA THR A 23 -8.55 -6.77 10.39
C THR A 23 -8.48 -5.38 11.00
N VAL A 24 -8.44 -4.35 10.17
CA VAL A 24 -8.55 -2.96 10.61
C VAL A 24 -9.82 -2.38 9.99
N ILE A 25 -10.66 -1.79 10.82
CA ILE A 25 -11.95 -1.23 10.42
C ILE A 25 -11.94 0.27 10.71
N ALA A 26 -12.04 1.08 9.67
CA ALA A 26 -12.18 2.52 9.79
C ALA A 26 -13.67 2.89 9.81
N GLU A 27 -14.13 3.51 10.89
CA GLU A 27 -15.53 3.87 11.13
C GLU A 27 -15.65 5.23 11.82
N GLU A 28 -16.86 5.79 11.91
CA GLU A 28 -17.10 7.05 12.61
C GLU A 28 -17.00 6.89 14.12
N ARG A 29 -15.77 7.06 14.64
CA ARG A 29 -15.47 6.98 16.08
C ARG A 29 -14.31 7.90 16.42
N PRO A 30 -14.21 8.37 17.68
CA PRO A 30 -13.10 9.23 18.10
C PRO A 30 -11.88 8.45 18.61
N ASP A 31 -12.03 7.19 18.95
CA ASP A 31 -11.06 6.33 19.66
C ASP A 31 -10.64 5.12 18.82
N VAL A 32 -9.65 4.41 19.31
CA VAL A 32 -9.19 3.13 18.75
C VAL A 32 -9.55 2.01 19.71
N ASP A 33 -10.19 0.99 19.19
CA ASP A 33 -10.50 -0.24 19.93
C ASP A 33 -9.70 -1.42 19.38
N VAL A 34 -9.12 -2.22 20.26
CA VAL A 34 -8.29 -3.37 19.90
C VAL A 34 -8.83 -4.64 20.53
N GLU A 35 -9.16 -5.62 19.72
CA GLU A 35 -9.61 -6.93 20.13
C GLU A 35 -8.65 -8.05 19.68
N PRO A 36 -8.37 -9.04 20.52
CA PRO A 36 -8.72 -9.13 21.94
C PRO A 36 -7.84 -8.22 22.82
N ALA A 37 -8.40 -7.80 23.95
CA ALA A 37 -7.78 -6.83 24.88
C ALA A 37 -6.42 -7.25 25.47
N ASN A 38 -6.05 -8.52 25.37
CA ASN A 38 -4.80 -9.07 25.90
C ASN A 38 -3.59 -8.88 24.96
N ARG A 39 -3.72 -8.07 23.91
CA ARG A 39 -2.62 -7.77 23.00
C ARG A 39 -1.71 -6.70 23.58
N MET A 40 -0.43 -6.78 23.20
CA MET A 40 0.52 -5.73 23.56
C MET A 40 0.24 -4.48 22.73
N VAL A 41 -0.26 -3.44 23.38
CA VAL A 41 -0.54 -2.15 22.78
C VAL A 41 0.34 -1.10 23.45
N GLU A 42 1.11 -0.39 22.68
CA GLU A 42 2.02 0.66 23.15
C GLU A 42 1.81 1.95 22.35
N LEU A 43 1.57 3.05 23.02
CA LEU A 43 1.65 4.37 22.41
C LEU A 43 3.12 4.79 22.34
N LYS A 44 3.65 4.96 21.15
CA LYS A 44 5.02 5.42 20.92
C LYS A 44 5.02 6.84 20.35
N GLU A 45 5.72 7.73 21.01
CA GLU A 45 6.10 8.98 20.37
C GLU A 45 7.21 8.69 19.36
N SER A 46 6.94 8.95 18.08
CA SER A 46 7.93 8.78 17.01
C SER A 46 9.01 9.84 17.17
N GLY A 47 10.16 9.51 17.79
CA GLY A 47 11.24 10.48 17.81
C GLY A 47 12.30 10.42 18.89
N ARG A 48 12.55 9.30 19.55
CA ARG A 48 13.82 9.13 20.28
C ARG A 48 14.60 7.93 19.76
N GLY A 49 15.28 8.14 18.63
CA GLY A 49 16.48 7.37 18.34
C GLY A 49 17.50 7.67 19.43
N ARG A 50 17.85 6.68 20.26
CA ARG A 50 18.99 6.78 21.17
C ARG A 50 20.23 7.00 20.32
N HIS A 51 20.68 8.26 20.21
CA HIS A 51 22.03 8.56 19.78
C HIS A 51 22.98 7.99 20.84
N ARG A 52 23.56 6.83 20.57
CA ARG A 52 24.80 6.43 21.23
C ARG A 52 25.85 7.42 20.78
N HIS A 53 26.24 8.31 21.70
CA HIS A 53 27.44 9.12 21.55
C HIS A 53 28.66 8.22 21.39
N HIS A 54 29.08 7.98 20.16
CA HIS A 54 30.49 7.68 19.91
C HIS A 54 31.24 9.01 19.78
N ARG A 55 31.97 9.34 20.86
CA ARG A 55 32.99 10.38 20.82
C ARG A 55 34.08 9.91 19.84
N GLY A 56 34.14 10.52 18.69
CA GLY A 56 35.22 10.41 17.72
C GLY A 56 35.66 11.80 17.32
N ILE A 57 36.93 12.09 17.57
CA ILE A 57 37.68 13.32 17.39
C ILE A 57 37.95 13.53 15.89
N LEU A 58 37.93 14.81 15.45
CA LEU A 58 38.48 15.41 14.22
C LEU A 58 37.68 15.31 12.91
N GLY A 59 37.45 16.51 12.36
CA GLY A 59 37.31 16.71 10.93
C GLY A 59 36.33 17.82 10.52
N HIS A 60 36.80 19.08 10.47
CA HIS A 60 36.16 20.15 9.74
C HIS A 60 35.92 19.75 8.27
N LEU A 61 34.69 19.79 7.81
CA LEU A 61 34.36 20.12 6.44
C LEU A 61 32.90 20.63 6.40
N ARG A 62 32.74 21.84 5.94
CA ARG A 62 31.47 22.48 5.61
C ARG A 62 30.76 21.65 4.55
N SER A 63 29.58 21.18 4.83
CA SER A 63 28.65 20.71 3.81
C SER A 63 27.34 21.49 3.91
N HIS A 64 26.93 21.98 2.76
CA HIS A 64 25.74 22.76 2.48
C HIS A 64 24.49 22.17 3.12
N GLU A 65 23.79 23.04 3.84
CA GLU A 65 22.45 22.77 4.37
C GLU A 65 21.47 22.63 3.20
N HIS A 66 21.11 21.40 2.90
CA HIS A 66 19.89 21.11 2.15
C HIS A 66 18.79 20.91 3.20
N GLY A 67 17.73 21.73 3.09
CA GLY A 67 16.63 21.82 4.01
C GLY A 67 16.09 20.44 4.45
N GLU A 68 16.35 20.11 5.70
CA GLU A 68 15.67 19.02 6.40
C GLU A 68 14.22 19.47 6.64
N GLY A 69 13.30 19.00 5.79
CA GLY A 69 11.89 19.10 6.06
C GLY A 69 11.63 18.51 7.46
N GLU A 70 11.09 19.29 8.36
CA GLU A 70 10.67 18.89 9.70
C GLU A 70 9.91 17.57 9.63
N ARG A 71 10.52 16.49 10.06
CA ARG A 71 9.85 15.21 10.26
C ARG A 71 8.90 15.41 11.44
N GLN A 72 7.66 15.75 11.14
CA GLN A 72 6.60 15.85 12.12
C GLN A 72 6.57 14.56 12.95
N HIS A 73 6.84 14.71 14.24
CA HIS A 73 6.80 13.63 15.21
C HIS A 73 5.34 13.27 15.47
N ARG A 74 4.80 12.36 14.65
CA ARG A 74 3.43 11.89 14.80
C ARG A 74 3.38 10.73 15.78
N PRO A 75 2.50 10.75 16.76
CA PRO A 75 2.33 9.63 17.69
C PRO A 75 1.87 8.36 16.93
N VAL A 76 2.39 7.21 17.37
CA VAL A 76 2.09 5.92 16.75
C VAL A 76 1.54 4.98 17.81
N LEU A 77 0.31 4.53 17.64
CA LEU A 77 -0.26 3.44 18.41
C LEU A 77 0.23 2.12 17.81
N GLU A 78 1.11 1.42 18.51
CA GLU A 78 1.68 0.16 18.05
C GLU A 78 0.97 -1.03 18.70
N VAL A 79 0.36 -1.89 17.89
CA VAL A 79 -0.30 -3.13 18.31
C VAL A 79 0.54 -4.31 17.84
N LYS A 80 0.91 -5.20 18.77
CA LYS A 80 1.71 -6.39 18.46
C LYS A 80 0.99 -7.67 18.84
N SER A 81 1.04 -8.67 17.97
CA SER A 81 0.58 -10.01 18.24
C SER A 81 1.58 -11.06 17.77
N LYS A 82 1.80 -12.06 18.60
CA LYS A 82 2.58 -13.25 18.21
C LYS A 82 1.72 -14.28 17.49
N SER A 83 0.45 -14.41 17.88
CA SER A 83 -0.46 -15.41 17.32
C SER A 83 -1.93 -15.00 17.47
N GLY A 84 -2.78 -15.54 16.61
CA GLY A 84 -4.22 -15.32 16.60
C GLY A 84 -4.65 -14.02 15.91
N ASN A 85 -5.93 -13.91 15.67
CA ASN A 85 -6.49 -12.78 14.93
C ASN A 85 -6.50 -11.50 15.77
N ILE A 86 -6.31 -10.37 15.10
CA ILE A 86 -6.42 -9.02 15.67
C ILE A 86 -7.49 -8.29 14.91
N GLU A 87 -8.39 -7.65 15.63
CA GLU A 87 -9.29 -6.65 15.07
C GLU A 87 -8.99 -5.29 15.72
N VAL A 88 -8.81 -4.27 14.88
CA VAL A 88 -8.57 -2.89 15.30
C VAL A 88 -9.61 -2.02 14.65
N ARG A 89 -10.38 -1.30 15.46
CA ARG A 89 -11.35 -0.30 15.00
C ARG A 89 -10.78 1.08 15.23
N CYS A 90 -10.82 1.93 14.25
CA CYS A 90 -10.18 3.24 14.30
C CYS A 90 -11.02 4.32 13.61
N PRO A 91 -10.72 5.60 13.86
CA PRO A 91 -11.37 6.71 13.17
C PRO A 91 -11.17 6.65 11.65
N LEU A 92 -12.14 7.17 10.89
CA LEU A 92 -12.02 7.35 9.45
C LEU A 92 -10.77 8.18 9.09
N ARG A 93 -10.19 7.90 7.94
CA ARG A 93 -9.02 8.59 7.38
C ARG A 93 -7.74 8.45 8.21
N THR A 94 -7.70 7.51 9.15
CA THR A 94 -6.48 7.22 9.91
C THR A 94 -5.40 6.66 8.99
N ASP A 95 -4.15 7.08 9.22
CA ASP A 95 -2.97 6.50 8.58
C ASP A 95 -2.62 5.16 9.24
N VAL A 96 -2.51 4.11 8.44
CA VAL A 96 -2.35 2.75 8.96
C VAL A 96 -1.12 2.07 8.37
N SER A 97 -0.34 1.40 9.22
CA SER A 97 0.77 0.55 8.81
C SER A 97 0.59 -0.85 9.37
N VAL A 98 0.50 -1.87 8.51
CA VAL A 98 0.34 -3.26 8.91
C VAL A 98 1.49 -4.11 8.40
N GLY A 99 2.11 -4.87 9.31
CA GLY A 99 3.10 -5.90 8.98
C GLY A 99 2.62 -7.26 9.45
N ALA A 100 2.51 -8.24 8.54
CA ALA A 100 2.17 -9.61 8.86
C ALA A 100 3.21 -10.58 8.28
N ILE A 101 3.53 -11.65 9.02
CA ILE A 101 4.36 -12.72 8.44
C ILE A 101 3.45 -13.77 7.81
N SER A 102 2.47 -14.25 8.56
CA SER A 102 1.53 -15.26 8.09
C SER A 102 0.10 -14.88 8.47
N GLY A 103 -0.78 -14.86 7.51
CA GLY A 103 -2.18 -14.50 7.68
C GLY A 103 -2.63 -13.40 6.73
N SER A 104 -3.93 -13.29 6.56
CA SER A 104 -4.53 -12.24 5.72
C SER A 104 -4.66 -10.92 6.47
N VAL A 105 -4.49 -9.84 5.72
CA VAL A 105 -4.71 -8.47 6.17
C VAL A 105 -5.94 -7.92 5.47
N LYS A 106 -6.92 -7.46 6.24
CA LYS A 106 -8.14 -6.82 5.74
C LYS A 106 -8.27 -5.42 6.30
N LEU A 107 -8.33 -4.44 5.41
CA LEU A 107 -8.51 -3.03 5.75
C LEU A 107 -9.87 -2.58 5.21
N LYS A 108 -10.87 -2.47 6.10
CA LYS A 108 -12.24 -2.15 5.76
C LYS A 108 -12.57 -0.69 6.05
N GLY A 109 -13.19 -0.03 5.09
CA GLY A 109 -13.59 1.38 5.20
C GLY A 109 -12.64 2.34 4.52
N THR A 110 -12.58 3.59 4.99
CA THR A 110 -11.83 4.67 4.35
C THR A 110 -10.64 5.11 5.18
N PHE A 111 -9.46 4.95 4.63
CA PHE A 111 -8.18 5.26 5.28
C PHE A 111 -7.53 6.52 4.69
N GLY A 112 -6.65 7.17 5.45
CA GLY A 112 -5.75 8.21 4.97
C GLY A 112 -4.68 7.62 4.07
N SER A 113 -3.49 7.36 4.59
CA SER A 113 -2.44 6.63 3.89
C SER A 113 -2.26 5.23 4.48
N VAL A 114 -1.97 4.27 3.62
CA VAL A 114 -1.83 2.87 4.01
C VAL A 114 -0.48 2.31 3.60
N LYS A 115 0.20 1.67 4.55
CA LYS A 115 1.37 0.85 4.27
C LYS A 115 1.13 -0.56 4.78
N VAL A 116 1.11 -1.54 3.89
CA VAL A 116 0.86 -2.93 4.27
C VAL A 116 1.89 -3.87 3.67
N SER A 117 2.39 -4.79 4.48
CA SER A 117 3.32 -5.81 4.03
C SER A 117 2.99 -7.17 4.63
N THR A 118 3.01 -8.21 3.80
CA THR A 118 2.86 -9.59 4.26
C THR A 118 3.85 -10.52 3.55
N VAL A 119 4.27 -11.56 4.23
CA VAL A 119 5.09 -12.61 3.59
C VAL A 119 4.17 -13.66 2.98
N SER A 120 3.20 -14.15 3.73
CA SER A 120 2.26 -15.17 3.27
C SER A 120 0.85 -14.81 3.68
N GLY A 121 -0.03 -14.68 2.70
CA GLY A 121 -1.44 -14.33 2.92
C GLY A 121 -1.92 -13.25 1.98
N GLY A 122 -3.23 -13.06 1.93
CA GLY A 122 -3.87 -12.01 1.11
C GLY A 122 -3.84 -10.65 1.80
N ILE A 123 -3.90 -9.62 0.98
CA ILE A 123 -4.11 -8.23 1.38
C ILE A 123 -5.37 -7.74 0.70
N ASP A 124 -6.38 -7.36 1.48
CA ASP A 124 -7.63 -6.78 1.00
C ASP A 124 -7.76 -5.37 1.57
N VAL A 125 -7.92 -4.37 0.72
CA VAL A 125 -8.01 -2.95 1.09
C VAL A 125 -9.21 -2.33 0.39
N ASP A 126 -10.11 -1.73 1.14
CA ASP A 126 -11.27 -1.03 0.54
C ASP A 126 -10.83 0.31 -0.08
N THR A 127 -10.86 1.40 0.66
CA THR A 127 -10.61 2.75 0.12
C THR A 127 -9.44 3.44 0.80
N VAL A 128 -8.50 3.96 0.00
CA VAL A 128 -7.38 4.79 0.45
C VAL A 128 -7.45 6.15 -0.25
N LEU A 129 -7.55 7.22 0.54
CA LEU A 129 -7.61 8.59 0.03
C LEU A 129 -6.22 9.17 -0.24
N GLY A 130 -5.24 8.80 0.58
CA GLY A 130 -3.84 9.16 0.44
C GLY A 130 -3.03 8.13 -0.34
N ASN A 131 -1.81 7.90 0.09
CA ASN A 131 -0.90 6.99 -0.58
C ASN A 131 -1.05 5.54 -0.08
N LEU A 132 -0.96 4.59 -1.00
CA LEU A 132 -0.93 3.17 -0.72
C LEU A 132 0.44 2.56 -1.08
N ASP A 133 1.06 1.86 -0.14
CA ASP A 133 2.24 1.00 -0.35
C ASP A 133 1.89 -0.42 0.12
N ALA A 134 1.55 -1.32 -0.82
CA ALA A 134 1.17 -2.70 -0.50
C ALA A 134 2.18 -3.71 -1.07
N ARG A 135 2.73 -4.54 -0.19
CA ARG A 135 3.75 -5.52 -0.57
C ARG A 135 3.41 -6.91 -0.07
N CYS A 136 3.50 -7.89 -0.97
CA CYS A 136 3.30 -9.30 -0.65
C CYS A 136 4.42 -10.16 -1.25
N VAL A 137 4.84 -11.19 -0.54
CA VAL A 137 5.75 -12.17 -1.14
C VAL A 137 4.96 -13.28 -1.80
N SER A 138 4.01 -13.87 -1.09
CA SER A 138 3.17 -14.95 -1.61
C SER A 138 1.72 -14.74 -1.19
N GLY A 139 0.85 -14.47 -2.15
CA GLY A 139 -0.57 -14.20 -1.95
C GLY A 139 -1.10 -13.12 -2.88
N SER A 140 -2.38 -12.84 -2.76
CA SER A 140 -3.08 -11.84 -3.57
C SER A 140 -3.11 -10.48 -2.88
N ILE A 141 -3.08 -9.43 -3.68
CA ILE A 141 -3.37 -8.06 -3.24
C ILE A 141 -4.62 -7.61 -3.97
N SER A 142 -5.65 -7.24 -3.22
CA SER A 142 -6.90 -6.67 -3.74
C SER A 142 -7.11 -5.28 -3.15
N VAL A 143 -7.32 -4.29 -3.99
CA VAL A 143 -7.58 -2.91 -3.58
C VAL A 143 -8.80 -2.43 -4.34
N GLU A 144 -9.82 -1.94 -3.65
CA GLU A 144 -11.02 -1.43 -4.28
C GLU A 144 -10.77 -0.04 -4.89
N ARG A 145 -10.28 0.90 -4.07
CA ARG A 145 -10.04 2.29 -4.52
C ARG A 145 -8.78 2.90 -3.90
N CYS A 146 -7.98 3.55 -4.73
CA CYS A 146 -6.85 4.37 -4.31
C CYS A 146 -6.89 5.73 -5.02
N ALA A 147 -7.07 6.82 -4.26
CA ALA A 147 -7.16 8.16 -4.82
C ALA A 147 -5.78 8.83 -4.98
N GLY A 148 -4.85 8.54 -4.08
CA GLY A 148 -3.47 9.04 -4.16
C GLY A 148 -2.53 8.12 -4.94
N ARG A 149 -1.24 8.20 -4.63
CA ARG A 149 -0.24 7.32 -5.25
C ARG A 149 -0.43 5.87 -4.81
N CYS A 150 -0.42 4.95 -5.77
CA CYS A 150 -0.62 3.53 -5.56
C CYS A 150 0.62 2.72 -5.95
N ASP A 151 1.38 2.27 -4.94
CA ASP A 151 2.55 1.40 -5.13
C ASP A 151 2.19 -0.02 -4.65
N VAL A 152 2.05 -0.96 -5.56
CA VAL A 152 1.71 -2.36 -5.23
C VAL A 152 2.74 -3.32 -5.79
N SER A 153 3.19 -4.27 -4.97
CA SER A 153 4.17 -5.25 -5.41
C SER A 153 3.91 -6.64 -4.83
N SER A 154 4.01 -7.66 -5.68
CA SER A 154 3.96 -9.06 -5.29
C SER A 154 5.09 -9.85 -5.94
N LYS A 155 5.68 -10.82 -5.23
CA LYS A 155 6.60 -11.74 -5.91
C LYS A 155 5.84 -12.86 -6.62
N SER A 156 4.80 -13.39 -5.97
CA SER A 156 3.99 -14.46 -6.54
C SER A 156 2.54 -14.27 -6.10
N GLY A 157 1.65 -14.16 -7.07
CA GLY A 157 0.22 -14.01 -6.82
C GLY A 157 -0.44 -12.99 -7.74
N ARG A 158 -1.72 -12.74 -7.48
CA ARG A 158 -2.50 -11.77 -8.25
C ARG A 158 -2.53 -10.43 -7.53
N VAL A 159 -2.31 -9.37 -8.31
CA VAL A 159 -2.54 -7.98 -7.89
C VAL A 159 -3.76 -7.45 -8.63
N ARG A 160 -4.78 -7.01 -7.91
CA ARG A 160 -5.97 -6.39 -8.46
C ARG A 160 -6.22 -5.06 -7.79
N VAL A 161 -6.27 -4.01 -8.57
CA VAL A 161 -6.70 -2.67 -8.13
C VAL A 161 -7.86 -2.26 -8.99
N GLU A 162 -9.05 -2.12 -8.41
CA GLU A 162 -10.27 -1.89 -9.19
C GLU A 162 -10.34 -0.45 -9.70
N ARG A 163 -9.93 0.51 -8.88
CA ARG A 163 -9.98 1.92 -9.27
C ARG A 163 -8.81 2.72 -8.71
N VAL A 164 -8.02 3.28 -9.59
CA VAL A 164 -6.95 4.24 -9.25
C VAL A 164 -7.22 5.60 -9.87
N GLU A 165 -6.92 6.65 -9.10
CA GLU A 165 -7.07 8.04 -9.52
C GLU A 165 -5.72 8.76 -9.58
N GLY A 166 -4.74 8.33 -8.77
CA GLY A 166 -3.38 8.85 -8.75
C GLY A 166 -2.36 8.01 -9.53
N PRO A 167 -1.10 8.45 -9.57
CA PRO A 167 -0.02 7.71 -10.20
C PRO A 167 0.11 6.30 -9.63
N THR A 168 0.23 5.30 -10.50
CA THR A 168 0.18 3.89 -10.10
C THR A 168 1.42 3.15 -10.57
N HIS A 169 2.05 2.44 -9.65
CA HIS A 169 3.18 1.57 -9.93
C HIS A 169 2.87 0.16 -9.41
N ALA A 170 2.77 -0.80 -10.32
CA ALA A 170 2.53 -2.19 -9.95
C ALA A 170 3.65 -3.09 -10.46
N SER A 171 4.14 -3.98 -9.59
CA SER A 171 5.20 -4.91 -9.96
C SER A 171 4.92 -6.33 -9.50
N THR A 172 5.26 -7.31 -10.35
CA THR A 172 5.20 -8.72 -9.99
C THR A 172 6.33 -9.51 -10.66
N ILE A 173 6.79 -10.56 -10.00
CA ILE A 173 7.72 -11.49 -10.65
C ILE A 173 6.91 -12.54 -11.41
N SER A 174 5.93 -13.16 -10.77
CA SER A 174 5.09 -14.19 -11.37
C SER A 174 3.65 -14.03 -10.92
N GLY A 175 2.75 -13.86 -11.86
CA GLY A 175 1.33 -13.72 -11.54
C GLY A 175 0.59 -12.80 -12.48
N GLY A 176 -0.63 -12.40 -12.08
CA GLY A 176 -1.47 -11.49 -12.82
C GLY A 176 -1.53 -10.11 -12.19
N VAL A 177 -1.59 -9.07 -13.02
CA VAL A 177 -1.83 -7.69 -12.57
C VAL A 177 -3.07 -7.16 -13.29
N GLU A 178 -4.07 -6.73 -12.54
CA GLU A 178 -5.29 -6.11 -13.07
C GLU A 178 -5.44 -4.72 -12.47
N ILE A 179 -5.50 -3.69 -13.30
CA ILE A 179 -5.65 -2.30 -12.86
C ILE A 179 -6.76 -1.61 -13.64
N GLY A 180 -7.71 -1.08 -12.90
CA GLY A 180 -8.70 -0.13 -13.39
C GLY A 180 -8.27 1.30 -13.12
N THR A 181 -8.18 2.15 -14.12
CA THR A 181 -7.82 3.56 -13.96
C THR A 181 -8.98 4.49 -14.31
N ALA A 182 -9.24 5.45 -13.44
CA ALA A 182 -10.35 6.39 -13.59
C ALA A 182 -9.93 7.86 -13.69
N GLY A 183 -8.65 8.16 -13.51
CA GLY A 183 -8.14 9.53 -13.52
C GLY A 183 -6.63 9.63 -13.37
N SER A 184 -5.95 8.50 -13.34
CA SER A 184 -4.50 8.43 -13.20
C SER A 184 -3.79 9.09 -14.39
N ASP A 185 -2.72 9.84 -14.11
CA ASP A 185 -1.85 10.41 -15.16
C ASP A 185 -0.83 9.39 -15.67
N GLU A 186 -0.43 8.45 -14.81
CA GLU A 186 0.60 7.47 -15.15
C GLU A 186 0.33 6.11 -14.48
N VAL A 187 0.41 5.06 -15.29
CA VAL A 187 0.33 3.66 -14.85
C VAL A 187 1.58 2.94 -15.32
N GLU A 188 2.45 2.56 -14.40
CA GLU A 188 3.63 1.78 -14.70
C GLU A 188 3.49 0.35 -14.19
N LEU A 189 3.65 -0.62 -15.09
CA LEU A 189 3.61 -2.04 -14.80
C LEU A 189 4.96 -2.68 -15.08
N LYS A 190 5.51 -3.36 -14.08
CA LYS A 190 6.75 -4.15 -14.22
C LYS A 190 6.50 -5.59 -13.88
N MET A 191 6.79 -6.51 -14.80
CA MET A 191 6.67 -7.94 -14.53
C MET A 191 7.80 -8.74 -15.18
N VAL A 192 8.07 -9.89 -14.59
CA VAL A 192 8.98 -10.87 -15.20
C VAL A 192 8.18 -11.82 -16.06
N SER A 193 7.13 -12.44 -15.51
CA SER A 193 6.26 -13.35 -16.26
C SER A 193 4.81 -13.25 -15.79
N GLY A 194 3.86 -13.49 -16.69
CA GLY A 194 2.43 -13.51 -16.36
C GLY A 194 1.57 -12.67 -17.28
N GLY A 195 0.41 -12.24 -16.80
CA GLY A 195 -0.54 -11.42 -17.54
C GLY A 195 -0.82 -10.09 -16.86
N ALA A 196 -0.91 -9.02 -17.65
CA ALA A 196 -1.36 -7.72 -17.20
C ALA A 196 -2.65 -7.32 -17.91
N LYS A 197 -3.62 -6.81 -17.15
CA LYS A 197 -4.83 -6.18 -17.69
C LYS A 197 -4.94 -4.76 -17.16
N VAL A 198 -5.08 -3.81 -18.07
CA VAL A 198 -5.36 -2.42 -17.73
C VAL A 198 -6.69 -2.04 -18.36
N THR A 199 -7.59 -1.50 -17.55
CA THR A 199 -8.89 -1.01 -18.01
C THR A 199 -8.99 0.49 -17.72
N VAL A 200 -9.21 1.29 -18.76
CA VAL A 200 -9.31 2.75 -18.65
C VAL A 200 -10.78 3.16 -18.65
N PHE A 201 -11.25 3.78 -17.56
CA PHE A 201 -12.66 4.16 -17.37
C PHE A 201 -12.94 5.66 -17.56
N GLY A 202 -11.96 6.51 -17.48
CA GLY A 202 -12.13 7.97 -17.40
C GLY A 202 -11.95 8.70 -18.73
N ALA A 203 -12.31 9.98 -18.72
CA ALA A 203 -12.00 10.90 -19.82
C ALA A 203 -10.52 11.30 -19.86
N LYS A 204 -9.82 11.20 -18.72
CA LYS A 204 -8.38 11.47 -18.63
C LYS A 204 -7.62 10.22 -19.01
N LEU A 205 -6.77 10.35 -19.99
CA LEU A 205 -6.03 9.23 -20.56
C LEU A 205 -4.67 9.09 -19.89
N PRO A 206 -4.41 7.96 -19.25
CA PRO A 206 -3.14 7.73 -18.58
C PRO A 206 -2.02 7.48 -19.58
N ARG A 207 -0.81 7.83 -19.19
CA ARG A 207 0.39 7.30 -19.81
C ARG A 207 0.65 5.90 -19.25
N VAL A 208 0.46 4.86 -20.04
CA VAL A 208 0.65 3.47 -19.62
C VAL A 208 2.03 2.99 -20.07
N ARG A 209 2.84 2.55 -19.09
CA ARG A 209 4.14 1.92 -19.36
C ARG A 209 4.13 0.49 -18.90
N PHE A 210 4.37 -0.43 -19.82
CA PHE A 210 4.45 -1.85 -19.54
C PHE A 210 5.85 -2.39 -19.86
N ASN A 211 6.52 -2.92 -18.85
CA ASN A 211 7.83 -3.55 -18.99
C ASN A 211 7.72 -5.00 -18.54
N SER A 212 7.99 -5.96 -19.44
CA SER A 212 7.94 -7.39 -19.14
C SER A 212 9.11 -8.13 -19.76
N LEU A 213 9.54 -9.20 -19.12
CA LEU A 213 10.47 -10.14 -19.76
C LEU A 213 9.68 -11.14 -20.63
N SER A 214 8.64 -11.73 -20.07
CA SER A 214 7.74 -12.65 -20.78
C SER A 214 6.32 -12.49 -20.23
N GLY A 215 5.38 -12.09 -21.08
CA GLY A 215 4.03 -11.92 -20.57
C GLY A 215 3.05 -11.43 -21.62
N LYS A 216 1.78 -11.46 -21.26
CA LYS A 216 0.68 -10.95 -22.08
C LYS A 216 0.15 -9.67 -21.47
N MET A 217 -0.04 -8.65 -22.30
CA MET A 217 -0.74 -7.44 -21.90
C MET A 217 -2.06 -7.33 -22.62
N HIS A 218 -3.11 -7.06 -21.87
CA HIS A 218 -4.43 -6.73 -22.39
C HIS A 218 -4.80 -5.32 -21.91
N CYS A 219 -5.07 -4.42 -22.85
CA CYS A 219 -5.49 -3.07 -22.55
C CYS A 219 -6.90 -2.83 -23.09
N GLU A 220 -7.83 -2.46 -22.21
CA GLU A 220 -9.19 -2.09 -22.58
C GLU A 220 -9.36 -0.57 -22.38
N CYS A 221 -9.75 0.14 -23.43
CA CYS A 221 -10.00 1.58 -23.39
C CYS A 221 -11.34 1.92 -24.08
N LYS A 222 -11.86 3.11 -23.79
CA LYS A 222 -13.03 3.61 -24.50
C LYS A 222 -12.68 3.86 -25.96
N GLN A 223 -13.53 3.47 -26.90
CA GLN A 223 -13.34 3.68 -28.33
C GLN A 223 -13.15 5.18 -28.63
N GLY A 224 -12.16 5.52 -29.46
CA GLY A 224 -11.82 6.89 -29.80
C GLY A 224 -10.99 7.63 -28.76
N SER A 225 -10.43 6.94 -27.78
CA SER A 225 -9.52 7.51 -26.80
C SER A 225 -8.08 7.44 -27.26
N ASP A 226 -7.40 8.58 -27.34
CA ASP A 226 -5.96 8.64 -27.55
C ASP A 226 -5.25 8.51 -26.21
N PHE A 227 -4.41 7.50 -26.03
CA PHE A 227 -3.57 7.35 -24.85
C PHE A 227 -2.15 6.94 -25.21
N ASP A 228 -1.18 7.37 -24.40
CA ASP A 228 0.22 7.02 -24.61
C ASP A 228 0.51 5.65 -24.00
N LEU A 229 0.71 4.65 -24.86
CA LEU A 229 1.06 3.28 -24.46
C LEU A 229 2.48 2.94 -24.86
N LYS A 230 3.34 2.71 -23.87
CA LYS A 230 4.72 2.28 -24.09
C LYS A 230 4.92 0.86 -23.58
N VAL A 231 5.11 -0.08 -24.49
CA VAL A 231 5.33 -1.50 -24.18
C VAL A 231 6.76 -1.88 -24.50
N ARG A 232 7.42 -2.53 -23.54
CA ARG A 232 8.72 -3.18 -23.71
C ARG A 232 8.61 -4.61 -23.24
N SER A 233 8.77 -5.56 -24.13
CA SER A 233 8.76 -6.99 -23.80
C SER A 233 9.81 -7.71 -24.65
N ILE A 234 10.44 -8.72 -24.06
CA ILE A 234 11.34 -9.60 -24.81
C ILE A 234 10.51 -10.69 -25.52
N SER A 235 9.54 -11.24 -24.81
CA SER A 235 8.64 -12.27 -25.33
C SER A 235 7.24 -12.04 -24.80
N GLY A 236 6.25 -11.96 -25.66
CA GLY A 236 4.89 -11.76 -25.22
C GLY A 236 3.96 -11.24 -26.31
N SER A 237 2.71 -11.01 -25.95
CA SER A 237 1.68 -10.47 -26.83
C SER A 237 1.02 -9.24 -26.20
N LEU A 238 0.65 -8.29 -27.07
CA LEU A 238 -0.14 -7.11 -26.70
C LEU A 238 -1.49 -7.20 -27.42
N GLU A 239 -2.57 -7.05 -26.67
CA GLU A 239 -3.92 -6.95 -27.18
C GLU A 239 -4.54 -5.63 -26.68
N ILE A 240 -5.04 -4.82 -27.61
CA ILE A 240 -5.74 -3.57 -27.30
C ILE A 240 -7.17 -3.70 -27.79
N LYS A 241 -8.14 -3.52 -26.89
CA LYS A 241 -9.57 -3.52 -27.21
C LYS A 241 -10.19 -2.13 -26.93
N GLY A 242 -10.86 -1.58 -27.95
CA GLY A 242 -11.79 -0.48 -27.77
C GLY A 242 -13.14 -1.02 -27.29
N ARG A 243 -13.76 -0.33 -26.33
CA ARG A 243 -15.14 -0.57 -25.87
C ARG A 243 -16.05 0.52 -26.36
#